data_9a03a4da1858e719b1ebedf47f4be7e9
#
_entry.id   9a03a4da1858e719b1ebedf47f4be7e9
#
_cell.length_a   1.000
_cell.length_b   1.000
_cell.length_c   1.000
_cell.angle_alpha   90.00
_cell.angle_beta   90.00
_cell.angle_gamma   90.00
#
_symmetry.space_group_name_H-M   'P 1'
#
loop_
_entity.id
_entity.type
_entity.pdbx_description
1 polymer ?
#
loop_
_entity_poly.entity_id
_entity_poly.type
_entity_poly.pdbx_seq_one_letter_code
_entity_poly.pdbx_strand_id
1 'polypeptide(L)'
;MSVEERRANLIEAAIGLAEKKGVAGVTTRDVAQAAGVSLGVVHYCFENKDALMTELVKALSMELRNSVETDETVWQNIGSGKESLQNLLRASLELMWLNIEATPERQLLTYETTTYALRESEQTPAKLAIAREQYTFNDSTVADVLEHARDATGTDWRMPVRTLSRFTLSVIDGIVLRWLVDDDSAAAREQLDVLAETITTYSTGVSANGAGIV
;
A
#
# COMPACT_ATOMS: atom_id res chain seq x y z
N MET A 1 4.21 11.74 -27.36
CA MET A 1 4.20 10.91 -26.13
C MET A 1 5.62 10.86 -25.59
N SER A 2 5.86 11.34 -24.38
CA SER A 2 7.18 11.33 -23.72
C SER A 2 7.63 9.90 -23.39
N VAL A 3 8.86 9.71 -22.91
CA VAL A 3 9.34 8.40 -22.47
C VAL A 3 8.57 7.96 -21.23
N GLU A 4 8.29 8.89 -20.31
CA GLU A 4 7.53 8.67 -19.09
C GLU A 4 6.08 8.24 -19.38
N GLU A 5 5.38 8.93 -20.26
CA GLU A 5 4.02 8.55 -20.71
C GLU A 5 4.00 7.17 -21.34
N ARG A 6 5.06 6.80 -22.07
CA ARG A 6 5.20 5.48 -22.69
C ARG A 6 5.42 4.39 -21.64
N ARG A 7 6.27 4.67 -20.65
CA ARG A 7 6.50 3.74 -19.51
C ARG A 7 5.21 3.51 -18.73
N ALA A 8 4.48 4.58 -18.40
CA ALA A 8 3.20 4.49 -17.69
C ALA A 8 2.18 3.64 -18.46
N ASN A 9 2.03 3.85 -19.79
CA ASN A 9 1.13 3.05 -20.62
C ASN A 9 1.52 1.57 -20.66
N LEU A 10 2.82 1.25 -20.67
CA LEU A 10 3.30 -0.13 -20.63
C LEU A 10 3.08 -0.80 -19.29
N ILE A 11 3.24 -0.05 -18.18
CA ILE A 11 2.97 -0.54 -16.83
C ILE A 11 1.48 -0.82 -16.67
N GLU A 12 0.59 0.08 -17.08
CA GLU A 12 -0.86 -0.11 -17.01
C GLU A 12 -1.31 -1.32 -17.86
N ALA A 13 -0.76 -1.46 -19.07
CA ALA A 13 -1.01 -2.66 -19.89
C ALA A 13 -0.53 -3.95 -19.21
N ALA A 14 0.60 -3.91 -18.49
CA ALA A 14 1.11 -5.06 -17.75
C ALA A 14 0.22 -5.40 -16.55
N ILE A 15 -0.28 -4.38 -15.80
CA ILE A 15 -1.24 -4.56 -14.70
C ILE A 15 -2.51 -5.24 -15.22
N GLY A 16 -3.16 -4.69 -16.24
CA GLY A 16 -4.40 -5.26 -16.78
C GLY A 16 -4.24 -6.66 -17.41
N LEU A 17 -3.04 -7.05 -17.83
CA LEU A 17 -2.74 -8.42 -18.23
C LEU A 17 -2.54 -9.33 -17.02
N ALA A 18 -1.85 -8.84 -15.98
CA ALA A 18 -1.58 -9.60 -14.77
C ALA A 18 -2.87 -9.88 -13.98
N GLU A 19 -3.79 -8.91 -13.91
CA GLU A 19 -5.15 -9.10 -13.34
C GLU A 19 -5.91 -10.26 -14.02
N LYS A 20 -5.72 -10.46 -15.32
CA LYS A 20 -6.44 -11.49 -16.09
C LYS A 20 -5.81 -12.87 -16.08
N LYS A 21 -4.49 -12.97 -16.01
CA LYS A 21 -3.77 -14.25 -16.21
C LYS A 21 -2.65 -14.50 -15.20
N GLY A 22 -2.57 -13.68 -14.17
CA GLY A 22 -1.53 -13.74 -13.12
C GLY A 22 -0.17 -13.23 -13.59
N VAL A 23 0.68 -12.87 -12.63
CA VAL A 23 2.03 -12.31 -12.85
C VAL A 23 2.92 -13.23 -13.70
N ALA A 24 2.90 -14.53 -13.41
CA ALA A 24 3.72 -15.53 -14.12
C ALA A 24 3.38 -15.58 -15.61
N GLY A 25 2.09 -15.41 -15.95
CA GLY A 25 1.56 -15.48 -17.32
C GLY A 25 1.85 -14.25 -18.20
N VAL A 26 2.34 -13.13 -17.63
CA VAL A 26 2.64 -11.92 -18.41
C VAL A 26 3.96 -12.06 -19.15
N THR A 27 3.96 -11.75 -20.45
CA THR A 27 5.19 -11.65 -21.25
C THR A 27 5.35 -10.23 -21.83
N THR A 28 6.59 -9.82 -22.10
CA THR A 28 6.87 -8.52 -22.73
C THR A 28 6.21 -8.38 -24.11
N ARG A 29 6.00 -9.49 -24.82
CA ARG A 29 5.28 -9.51 -26.10
C ARG A 29 3.79 -9.22 -25.92
N ASP A 30 3.16 -9.80 -24.89
CA ASP A 30 1.75 -9.54 -24.58
C ASP A 30 1.56 -8.07 -24.18
N VAL A 31 2.49 -7.52 -23.38
CA VAL A 31 2.46 -6.12 -22.97
C VAL A 31 2.61 -5.20 -24.18
N ALA A 32 3.52 -5.48 -25.10
CA ALA A 32 3.65 -4.72 -26.33
C ALA A 32 2.34 -4.73 -27.15
N GLN A 33 1.71 -5.88 -27.29
CA GLN A 33 0.43 -6.04 -28.00
C GLN A 33 -0.69 -5.28 -27.28
N ALA A 34 -0.82 -5.40 -25.97
CA ALA A 34 -1.86 -4.73 -25.19
C ALA A 34 -1.72 -3.21 -25.20
N ALA A 35 -0.48 -2.70 -25.16
CA ALA A 35 -0.18 -1.26 -25.24
C ALA A 35 -0.21 -0.69 -26.67
N GLY A 36 -0.42 -1.53 -27.69
CA GLY A 36 -0.44 -1.08 -29.09
C GLY A 36 0.92 -0.59 -29.63
N VAL A 37 2.03 -1.14 -29.12
CA VAL A 37 3.38 -0.74 -29.52
C VAL A 37 4.20 -1.94 -30.04
N SER A 38 5.36 -1.66 -30.62
CA SER A 38 6.28 -2.72 -31.01
C SER A 38 7.02 -3.29 -29.79
N LEU A 39 7.45 -4.55 -29.86
CA LEU A 39 8.28 -5.17 -28.81
C LEU A 39 9.59 -4.39 -28.55
N GLY A 40 10.15 -3.76 -29.58
CA GLY A 40 11.33 -2.89 -29.45
C GLY A 40 11.09 -1.69 -28.53
N VAL A 41 9.86 -1.17 -28.46
CA VAL A 41 9.51 -0.08 -27.53
C VAL A 41 9.52 -0.58 -26.09
N VAL A 42 9.04 -1.79 -25.83
CA VAL A 42 9.10 -2.41 -24.48
C VAL A 42 10.54 -2.58 -24.03
N HIS A 43 11.41 -3.14 -24.90
CA HIS A 43 12.83 -3.31 -24.60
C HIS A 43 13.62 -1.99 -24.49
N TYR A 44 13.16 -0.92 -25.14
CA TYR A 44 13.71 0.42 -24.94
C TYR A 44 13.35 0.99 -23.55
N CYS A 45 12.13 0.73 -23.06
CA CYS A 45 11.64 1.23 -21.78
C CYS A 45 12.08 0.37 -20.58
N PHE A 46 12.22 -0.95 -20.77
CA PHE A 46 12.55 -1.90 -19.70
C PHE A 46 13.59 -2.91 -20.19
N GLU A 47 14.68 -3.04 -19.44
CA GLU A 47 15.79 -3.92 -19.77
C GLU A 47 15.34 -5.38 -19.94
N ASN A 48 14.43 -5.82 -19.08
CA ASN A 48 13.90 -7.18 -19.06
C ASN A 48 12.50 -7.22 -18.40
N LYS A 49 11.91 -8.44 -18.34
CA LYS A 49 10.60 -8.65 -17.67
C LYS A 49 10.65 -8.26 -16.18
N ASP A 50 11.74 -8.55 -15.48
CA ASP A 50 11.83 -8.29 -14.04
C ASP A 50 11.85 -6.76 -13.76
N ALA A 51 12.50 -5.98 -14.61
CA ALA A 51 12.46 -4.51 -14.54
C ALA A 51 11.03 -3.96 -14.75
N LEU A 52 10.27 -4.52 -15.69
CA LEU A 52 8.87 -4.17 -15.88
C LEU A 52 8.02 -4.57 -14.67
N MET A 53 8.23 -5.77 -14.09
CA MET A 53 7.51 -6.21 -12.90
C MET A 53 7.82 -5.36 -11.68
N THR A 54 9.05 -4.91 -11.51
CA THR A 54 9.43 -3.98 -10.45
C THR A 54 8.63 -2.67 -10.53
N GLU A 55 8.53 -2.10 -11.72
CA GLU A 55 7.78 -0.86 -11.92
C GLU A 55 6.26 -1.07 -11.77
N LEU A 56 5.73 -2.24 -12.16
CA LEU A 56 4.33 -2.61 -11.91
C LEU A 56 4.03 -2.64 -10.41
N VAL A 57 4.88 -3.28 -9.61
CA VAL A 57 4.73 -3.33 -8.15
C VAL A 57 4.77 -1.94 -7.54
N LYS A 58 5.71 -1.09 -7.98
CA LYS A 58 5.79 0.30 -7.53
C LYS A 58 4.51 1.08 -7.87
N ALA A 59 3.96 0.88 -9.05
CA ALA A 59 2.72 1.55 -9.47
C ALA A 59 1.54 1.15 -8.56
N LEU A 60 1.36 -0.15 -8.27
CA LEU A 60 0.32 -0.62 -7.36
C LEU A 60 0.47 -0.06 -5.94
N SER A 61 1.70 -0.01 -5.42
CA SER A 61 1.97 0.56 -4.10
C SER A 61 1.70 2.07 -4.06
N MET A 62 2.03 2.81 -5.13
CA MET A 62 1.75 4.25 -5.24
C MET A 62 0.26 4.55 -5.30
N GLU A 63 -0.54 3.72 -5.98
CA GLU A 63 -2.00 3.88 -6.02
C GLU A 63 -2.60 3.75 -4.62
N LEU A 64 -2.16 2.75 -3.84
CA LEU A 64 -2.62 2.57 -2.46
C LEU A 64 -2.24 3.79 -1.59
N ARG A 65 -1.02 4.30 -1.72
CA ARG A 65 -0.57 5.50 -1.02
C ARG A 65 -1.43 6.71 -1.36
N ASN A 66 -1.65 6.97 -2.65
CA ASN A 66 -2.43 8.12 -3.11
C ASN A 66 -3.87 8.07 -2.58
N SER A 67 -4.45 6.88 -2.41
CA SER A 67 -5.81 6.73 -1.88
C SER A 67 -5.94 7.18 -0.43
N VAL A 68 -4.87 7.06 0.35
CA VAL A 68 -4.85 7.47 1.77
C VAL A 68 -4.50 8.96 1.94
N GLU A 69 -3.62 9.50 1.07
CA GLU A 69 -3.12 10.87 1.19
C GLU A 69 -4.06 11.93 0.59
N THR A 70 -4.98 11.56 -0.32
CA THR A 70 -5.69 12.52 -1.16
C THR A 70 -6.91 13.17 -0.48
N ASP A 71 -7.44 12.61 0.61
CA ASP A 71 -8.60 13.19 1.29
C ASP A 71 -8.20 14.06 2.47
N GLU A 72 -7.88 15.34 2.16
CA GLU A 72 -7.57 16.36 3.18
C GLU A 72 -8.71 16.55 4.19
N THR A 73 -9.94 16.09 3.89
CA THR A 73 -11.09 16.29 4.79
C THR A 73 -10.97 15.48 6.08
N VAL A 74 -10.29 14.33 6.04
CA VAL A 74 -10.01 13.50 7.22
C VAL A 74 -9.13 14.23 8.22
N TRP A 75 -8.27 15.12 7.73
CA TRP A 75 -7.29 15.87 8.53
C TRP A 75 -7.80 17.23 9.01
N GLN A 76 -9.06 17.59 8.68
CA GLN A 76 -9.66 18.87 9.10
C GLN A 76 -10.45 18.72 10.40
N ASN A 77 -10.39 19.77 11.25
CA ASN A 77 -11.14 19.84 12.51
C ASN A 77 -10.87 18.69 13.49
N ILE A 78 -9.65 18.19 13.50
CA ILE A 78 -9.24 17.12 14.39
C ILE A 78 -9.11 17.68 15.80
N GLY A 79 -9.78 17.04 16.76
CA GLY A 79 -9.59 17.32 18.18
C GLY A 79 -8.25 16.80 18.68
N SER A 80 -7.96 16.94 19.96
CA SER A 80 -6.75 16.44 20.59
C SER A 80 -7.01 15.23 21.49
N GLY A 81 -5.95 14.44 21.69
CA GLY A 81 -5.97 13.29 22.59
C GLY A 81 -6.38 11.97 21.92
N LYS A 82 -6.47 10.94 22.76
CA LYS A 82 -6.63 9.54 22.28
C LYS A 82 -7.93 9.27 21.54
N GLU A 83 -9.02 9.89 21.93
CA GLU A 83 -10.32 9.72 21.27
C GLU A 83 -10.25 10.27 19.84
N SER A 84 -9.67 11.47 19.67
CA SER A 84 -9.44 12.08 18.37
C SER A 84 -8.49 11.24 17.51
N LEU A 85 -7.43 10.69 18.10
CA LEU A 85 -6.52 9.76 17.43
C LEU A 85 -7.27 8.51 16.93
N GLN A 86 -8.10 7.89 17.76
CA GLN A 86 -8.85 6.70 17.38
C GLN A 86 -9.82 6.99 16.24
N ASN A 87 -10.54 8.11 16.30
CA ASN A 87 -11.47 8.50 15.23
C ASN A 87 -10.73 8.79 13.92
N LEU A 88 -9.57 9.44 13.98
CA LEU A 88 -8.73 9.70 12.82
C LEU A 88 -8.20 8.42 12.19
N LEU A 89 -7.71 7.48 12.99
CA LEU A 89 -7.24 6.18 12.51
C LEU A 89 -8.38 5.37 11.85
N ARG A 90 -9.59 5.37 12.45
CA ARG A 90 -10.77 4.74 11.85
C ARG A 90 -11.11 5.34 10.49
N ALA A 91 -11.15 6.65 10.40
CA ALA A 91 -11.43 7.34 9.14
C ALA A 91 -10.37 7.03 8.06
N SER A 92 -9.09 7.03 8.42
CA SER A 92 -7.99 6.70 7.49
C SER A 92 -8.06 5.25 7.01
N LEU A 93 -8.36 4.31 7.92
CA LEU A 93 -8.52 2.89 7.57
C LEU A 93 -9.77 2.65 6.70
N GLU A 94 -10.86 3.35 6.94
CA GLU A 94 -12.07 3.26 6.09
C GLU A 94 -11.80 3.78 4.68
N LEU A 95 -11.11 4.91 4.52
CA LEU A 95 -10.74 5.43 3.19
C LEU A 95 -9.84 4.45 2.43
N MET A 96 -8.85 3.89 3.12
CA MET A 96 -8.01 2.84 2.55
C MET A 96 -8.88 1.64 2.13
N TRP A 97 -9.80 1.21 2.98
CA TRP A 97 -10.67 0.06 2.73
C TRP A 97 -11.55 0.24 1.50
N LEU A 98 -12.18 1.41 1.35
CA LEU A 98 -13.02 1.73 0.19
C LEU A 98 -12.24 1.54 -1.13
N ASN A 99 -10.95 1.87 -1.15
CA ASN A 99 -10.12 1.67 -2.32
C ASN A 99 -9.75 0.19 -2.53
N ILE A 100 -9.42 -0.52 -1.46
CA ILE A 100 -9.13 -1.96 -1.48
C ILE A 100 -10.34 -2.74 -2.00
N GLU A 101 -11.52 -2.49 -1.42
CA GLU A 101 -12.78 -3.14 -1.77
C GLU A 101 -13.19 -2.89 -3.24
N ALA A 102 -12.86 -1.72 -3.78
CA ALA A 102 -13.13 -1.38 -5.18
C ALA A 102 -12.19 -2.07 -6.19
N THR A 103 -11.10 -2.69 -5.73
CA THR A 103 -10.03 -3.21 -6.61
C THR A 103 -9.53 -4.61 -6.19
N PRO A 104 -10.41 -5.63 -6.03
CA PRO A 104 -10.02 -6.94 -5.51
C PRO A 104 -8.96 -7.65 -6.37
N GLU A 105 -9.02 -7.52 -7.70
CA GLU A 105 -8.05 -8.12 -8.61
C GLU A 105 -6.64 -7.50 -8.42
N ARG A 106 -6.56 -6.20 -8.15
CA ARG A 106 -5.28 -5.52 -7.85
C ARG A 106 -4.72 -5.95 -6.50
N GLN A 107 -5.57 -6.17 -5.50
CA GLN A 107 -5.14 -6.69 -4.21
C GLN A 107 -4.58 -8.10 -4.34
N LEU A 108 -5.27 -8.99 -5.07
CA LEU A 108 -4.78 -10.33 -5.36
C LEU A 108 -3.43 -10.28 -6.08
N LEU A 109 -3.30 -9.40 -7.08
CA LEU A 109 -2.06 -9.22 -7.84
C LEU A 109 -0.87 -8.82 -6.95
N THR A 110 -1.10 -8.02 -5.92
CA THR A 110 -0.09 -7.63 -4.92
C THR A 110 0.48 -8.86 -4.19
N TYR A 111 -0.38 -9.79 -3.76
CA TYR A 111 0.05 -11.05 -3.11
C TYR A 111 0.69 -12.02 -4.10
N GLU A 112 0.18 -12.13 -5.33
CA GLU A 112 0.80 -12.94 -6.37
C GLU A 112 2.22 -12.49 -6.68
N THR A 113 2.45 -11.18 -6.75
CA THR A 113 3.78 -10.62 -7.02
C THR A 113 4.75 -10.93 -5.88
N THR A 114 4.29 -10.79 -4.64
CA THR A 114 5.09 -11.13 -3.45
C THR A 114 5.45 -12.62 -3.44
N THR A 115 4.47 -13.50 -3.66
CA THR A 115 4.71 -14.96 -3.68
C THR A 115 5.58 -15.38 -4.86
N TYR A 116 5.43 -14.75 -6.03
CA TYR A 116 6.31 -14.95 -7.19
C TYR A 116 7.76 -14.58 -6.84
N ALA A 117 7.98 -13.40 -6.26
CA ALA A 117 9.32 -12.95 -5.85
C ALA A 117 9.96 -13.90 -4.84
N LEU A 118 9.20 -14.40 -3.87
CA LEU A 118 9.67 -15.36 -2.85
C LEU A 118 10.09 -16.70 -3.48
N ARG A 119 9.27 -17.27 -4.36
CA ARG A 119 9.55 -18.58 -5.01
C ARG A 119 10.76 -18.52 -5.93
N GLU A 120 10.89 -17.46 -6.69
CA GLU A 120 11.97 -17.28 -7.65
C GLU A 120 13.29 -16.83 -6.98
N SER A 121 13.25 -16.39 -5.73
CA SER A 121 14.43 -15.89 -4.99
C SER A 121 15.49 -16.95 -4.74
N GLU A 122 15.12 -18.23 -4.69
CA GLU A 122 16.08 -19.33 -4.56
C GLU A 122 17.02 -19.43 -5.79
N GLN A 123 16.48 -19.15 -6.99
CA GLN A 123 17.24 -19.19 -8.25
C GLN A 123 17.81 -17.81 -8.61
N THR A 124 17.13 -16.74 -8.24
CA THR A 124 17.49 -15.36 -8.57
C THR A 124 17.28 -14.44 -7.36
N PRO A 125 18.28 -14.31 -6.46
CA PRO A 125 18.15 -13.51 -5.23
C PRO A 125 17.72 -12.05 -5.46
N ALA A 126 18.01 -11.47 -6.64
CA ALA A 126 17.61 -10.12 -7.01
C ALA A 126 16.07 -9.95 -7.07
N LYS A 127 15.30 -11.01 -7.33
CA LYS A 127 13.83 -10.94 -7.35
C LYS A 127 13.24 -10.66 -5.97
N LEU A 128 13.88 -11.10 -4.91
CA LEU A 128 13.46 -10.76 -3.55
C LEU A 128 13.54 -9.25 -3.25
N ALA A 129 14.41 -8.53 -3.96
CA ALA A 129 14.50 -7.07 -3.82
C ALA A 129 13.17 -6.39 -4.18
N ILE A 130 12.43 -6.90 -5.17
CA ILE A 130 11.12 -6.36 -5.58
C ILE A 130 10.13 -6.37 -4.40
N ALA A 131 9.96 -7.54 -3.77
CA ALA A 131 9.08 -7.67 -2.61
C ALA A 131 9.57 -6.82 -1.42
N ARG A 132 10.89 -6.76 -1.20
CA ARG A 132 11.47 -5.92 -0.12
C ARG A 132 11.22 -4.44 -0.34
N GLU A 133 11.36 -3.95 -1.56
CA GLU A 133 11.07 -2.56 -1.92
C GLU A 133 9.59 -2.24 -1.71
N GLN A 134 8.69 -3.13 -2.12
CA GLN A 134 7.26 -3.00 -1.90
C GLN A 134 6.92 -2.86 -0.41
N TYR A 135 7.38 -3.81 0.42
CA TYR A 135 7.11 -3.75 1.85
C TYR A 135 7.77 -2.56 2.53
N THR A 136 8.98 -2.16 2.10
CA THR A 136 9.64 -0.96 2.62
C THR A 136 8.82 0.30 2.31
N PHE A 137 8.28 0.39 1.09
CA PHE A 137 7.44 1.50 0.68
C PHE A 137 6.12 1.53 1.48
N ASN A 138 5.44 0.39 1.59
CA ASN A 138 4.18 0.30 2.35
C ASN A 138 4.39 0.58 3.85
N ASP A 139 5.47 0.07 4.46
CA ASP A 139 5.86 0.37 5.83
C ASP A 139 6.06 1.89 6.04
N SER A 140 6.71 2.58 5.07
CA SER A 140 6.92 4.03 5.15
C SER A 140 5.61 4.81 5.02
N THR A 141 4.70 4.38 4.13
CA THR A 141 3.38 5.00 3.98
C THR A 141 2.57 4.92 5.28
N VAL A 142 2.53 3.74 5.90
CA VAL A 142 1.84 3.56 7.19
C VAL A 142 2.53 4.37 8.29
N ALA A 143 3.86 4.45 8.30
CA ALA A 143 4.58 5.27 9.27
C ALA A 143 4.25 6.76 9.12
N ASP A 144 4.21 7.28 7.89
CA ASP A 144 3.84 8.68 7.60
C ASP A 144 2.43 9.01 8.12
N VAL A 145 1.45 8.11 7.91
CA VAL A 145 0.07 8.26 8.43
C VAL A 145 0.06 8.27 9.95
N LEU A 146 0.78 7.35 10.60
CA LEU A 146 0.84 7.27 12.05
C LEU A 146 1.52 8.50 12.68
N GLU A 147 2.59 9.02 12.08
CA GLU A 147 3.26 10.23 12.52
C GLU A 147 2.36 11.46 12.36
N HIS A 148 1.68 11.58 11.23
CA HIS A 148 0.73 12.65 10.97
C HIS A 148 -0.44 12.62 11.97
N ALA A 149 -1.00 11.44 12.25
CA ALA A 149 -2.07 11.26 13.22
C ALA A 149 -1.64 11.63 14.64
N ARG A 150 -0.42 11.25 15.04
CA ARG A 150 0.21 11.64 16.30
C ARG A 150 0.28 13.18 16.43
N ASP A 151 0.85 13.81 15.41
CA ASP A 151 1.09 15.26 15.44
C ASP A 151 -0.23 16.04 15.42
N ALA A 152 -1.20 15.64 14.60
CA ALA A 152 -2.51 16.26 14.50
C ALA A 152 -3.32 16.18 15.81
N THR A 153 -3.16 15.11 16.58
CA THR A 153 -3.91 14.89 17.83
C THR A 153 -3.13 15.26 19.09
N GLY A 154 -1.86 15.66 18.96
CA GLY A 154 -0.98 15.98 20.09
C GLY A 154 -0.69 14.78 21.00
N THR A 155 -0.80 13.58 20.50
CA THR A 155 -0.46 12.33 21.20
C THR A 155 1.01 11.95 20.94
N ASP A 156 1.48 10.84 21.54
CA ASP A 156 2.79 10.27 21.23
C ASP A 156 2.72 8.74 21.29
N TRP A 157 3.67 8.07 20.66
CA TRP A 157 3.73 6.60 20.62
C TRP A 157 4.60 6.04 21.75
N ARG A 158 4.15 4.94 22.37
CA ARG A 158 4.90 4.21 23.41
C ARG A 158 5.96 3.27 22.83
N MET A 159 6.00 3.10 21.52
CA MET A 159 6.96 2.26 20.81
C MET A 159 7.45 2.97 19.54
N PRO A 160 8.58 2.53 18.95
CA PRO A 160 9.05 3.09 17.69
C PRO A 160 7.97 2.98 16.59
N VAL A 161 7.70 4.06 15.87
CA VAL A 161 6.73 4.11 14.76
C VAL A 161 7.00 3.02 13.74
N ARG A 162 8.27 2.72 13.45
CA ARG A 162 8.65 1.61 12.55
C ARG A 162 8.11 0.26 13.01
N THR A 163 8.06 0.00 14.31
CA THR A 163 7.50 -1.26 14.84
C THR A 163 5.99 -1.25 14.70
N LEU A 164 5.35 -0.12 14.99
CA LEU A 164 3.91 0.05 14.92
C LEU A 164 3.43 -0.02 13.47
N SER A 165 4.14 0.60 12.51
CA SER A 165 3.79 0.54 11.08
C SER A 165 3.85 -0.89 10.54
N ARG A 166 4.90 -1.65 10.87
CA ARG A 166 5.02 -3.05 10.45
C ARG A 166 3.92 -3.94 11.06
N PHE A 167 3.58 -3.72 12.32
CA PHE A 167 2.46 -4.42 12.96
C PHE A 167 1.14 -4.10 12.24
N THR A 168 0.87 -2.82 12.02
CA THR A 168 -0.33 -2.34 11.33
C THR A 168 -0.45 -2.95 9.93
N LEU A 169 0.61 -2.87 9.12
CA LEU A 169 0.64 -3.45 7.78
C LEU A 169 0.43 -4.97 7.79
N SER A 170 1.04 -5.68 8.74
CA SER A 170 0.86 -7.13 8.85
C SER A 170 -0.59 -7.54 9.18
N VAL A 171 -1.31 -6.72 9.98
CA VAL A 171 -2.72 -6.95 10.28
C VAL A 171 -3.59 -6.63 9.06
N ILE A 172 -3.32 -5.51 8.37
CA ILE A 172 -4.02 -5.13 7.13
C ILE A 172 -3.86 -6.23 6.06
N ASP A 173 -2.63 -6.72 5.84
CA ASP A 173 -2.38 -7.83 4.90
C ASP A 173 -3.22 -9.07 5.25
N GLY A 174 -3.32 -9.42 6.52
CA GLY A 174 -4.13 -10.53 6.99
C GLY A 174 -5.64 -10.33 6.75
N ILE A 175 -6.14 -9.12 7.00
CA ILE A 175 -7.56 -8.76 6.78
C ILE A 175 -7.88 -8.83 5.29
N VAL A 176 -7.05 -8.20 4.43
CA VAL A 176 -7.27 -8.16 2.97
C VAL A 176 -7.20 -9.56 2.37
N LEU A 177 -6.20 -10.35 2.73
CA LEU A 177 -6.06 -11.73 2.23
C LEU A 177 -7.25 -12.60 2.66
N ARG A 178 -7.74 -12.42 3.88
CA ARG A 178 -8.92 -13.12 4.39
C ARG A 178 -10.18 -12.71 3.63
N TRP A 179 -10.37 -11.41 3.42
CA TRP A 179 -11.50 -10.88 2.67
C TRP A 179 -11.53 -11.38 1.21
N LEU A 180 -10.37 -11.48 0.54
CA LEU A 180 -10.28 -12.06 -0.80
C LEU A 180 -10.75 -13.53 -0.86
N VAL A 181 -10.78 -14.23 0.28
CA VAL A 181 -11.24 -15.64 0.38
C VAL A 181 -12.74 -15.74 0.66
N ASP A 182 -13.26 -14.93 1.60
CA ASP A 182 -14.64 -15.08 2.10
C ASP A 182 -15.61 -13.99 1.63
N ASP A 183 -15.11 -12.95 0.95
CA ASP A 183 -15.89 -11.83 0.40
C ASP A 183 -16.78 -11.11 1.45
N ASP A 184 -16.33 -11.14 2.74
CA ASP A 184 -17.07 -10.54 3.86
C ASP A 184 -16.49 -9.17 4.23
N SER A 185 -16.94 -8.14 3.51
CA SER A 185 -16.55 -6.75 3.76
C SER A 185 -17.01 -6.21 5.12
N ALA A 186 -18.09 -6.72 5.67
CA ALA A 186 -18.56 -6.30 7.00
C ALA A 186 -17.59 -6.79 8.07
N ALA A 187 -17.19 -8.06 8.03
CA ALA A 187 -16.19 -8.60 8.94
C ALA A 187 -14.82 -7.93 8.80
N ALA A 188 -14.43 -7.55 7.57
CA ALA A 188 -13.19 -6.80 7.34
C ALA A 188 -13.22 -5.42 8.03
N ARG A 189 -14.31 -4.66 7.90
CA ARG A 189 -14.47 -3.37 8.58
C ARG A 189 -14.47 -3.49 10.10
N GLU A 190 -15.12 -4.50 10.66
CA GLU A 190 -15.06 -4.78 12.10
C GLU A 190 -13.63 -5.01 12.58
N GLN A 191 -12.82 -5.75 11.81
CA GLN A 191 -11.41 -5.98 12.13
C GLN A 191 -10.55 -4.71 12.01
N LEU A 192 -10.84 -3.83 11.04
CA LEU A 192 -10.18 -2.53 10.92
C LEU A 192 -10.51 -1.60 12.10
N ASP A 193 -11.74 -1.64 12.60
CA ASP A 193 -12.13 -0.92 13.83
C ASP A 193 -11.33 -1.42 15.05
N VAL A 194 -11.20 -2.74 15.20
CA VAL A 194 -10.39 -3.35 16.25
C VAL A 194 -8.90 -2.97 16.09
N LEU A 195 -8.41 -2.89 14.86
CA LEU A 195 -7.04 -2.45 14.58
C LEU A 195 -6.83 -0.99 15.01
N ALA A 196 -7.74 -0.07 14.67
CA ALA A 196 -7.68 1.34 15.09
C ALA A 196 -7.65 1.47 16.61
N GLU A 197 -8.51 0.72 17.31
CA GLU A 197 -8.54 0.66 18.76
C GLU A 197 -7.22 0.12 19.34
N THR A 198 -6.72 -0.96 18.77
CA THR A 198 -5.44 -1.59 19.18
C THR A 198 -4.28 -0.63 19.04
N ILE A 199 -4.15 0.04 17.88
CA ILE A 199 -3.09 1.04 17.63
C ILE A 199 -3.19 2.16 18.67
N THR A 200 -4.40 2.65 18.99
CA THR A 200 -4.63 3.72 19.96
C THR A 200 -4.16 3.33 21.36
N THR A 201 -4.20 2.05 21.74
CA THR A 201 -3.67 1.60 23.06
C THR A 201 -2.17 1.83 23.21
N TYR A 202 -1.43 1.87 22.10
CA TYR A 202 0.01 2.16 22.08
C TYR A 202 0.33 3.65 22.08
N SER A 203 -0.67 4.56 22.15
CA SER A 203 -0.44 5.98 22.32
C SER A 203 -0.37 6.39 23.78
N THR A 204 0.32 7.51 24.05
CA THR A 204 0.23 8.25 25.31
C THR A 204 -0.94 9.24 25.23
N GLY A 205 -1.30 9.88 26.37
CA GLY A 205 -2.17 11.06 26.38
C GLY A 205 -1.48 12.27 25.71
N VAL A 206 -2.19 13.40 25.66
CA VAL A 206 -1.66 14.64 25.10
C VAL A 206 -0.29 14.94 25.70
N SER A 207 0.71 15.18 24.85
CA SER A 207 2.05 15.53 25.29
C SER A 207 2.00 16.87 26.02
N ALA A 208 2.53 16.91 27.24
CA ALA A 208 2.54 18.12 28.11
C ALA A 208 3.50 19.23 27.61
N ASN A 209 4.06 19.11 26.42
CA ASN A 209 5.07 20.03 25.87
C ASN A 209 4.51 21.30 25.21
N GLY A 210 3.22 21.64 25.41
CA GLY A 210 2.60 22.86 24.90
C GLY A 210 2.35 23.98 25.96
N ALA A 211 2.67 23.73 27.23
CA ALA A 211 2.45 24.71 28.32
C ALA A 211 3.78 25.12 28.98
N GLY A 212 4.46 26.07 28.37
CA GLY A 212 5.57 26.70 29.07
C GLY A 212 6.54 27.46 28.16
N ILE A 213 6.22 28.70 27.86
CA ILE A 213 7.09 29.86 28.13
C ILE A 213 6.24 31.12 27.84
N VAL A 214 5.79 31.75 28.90
CA VAL A 214 5.44 33.19 28.91
C VAL A 214 6.71 33.92 29.33
#